data_1c7cf87c415d54a30eff94f2226edd0b
#
_entry.id   1c7cf87c415d54a30eff94f2226edd0b
#
_cell.length_a   1.000
_cell.length_b   1.000
_cell.length_c   1.000
_cell.angle_alpha   90.00
_cell.angle_beta   90.00
_cell.angle_gamma   90.00
#
_symmetry.space_group_name_H-M   'P 1'
#
loop_
_entity.id
_entity.type
_entity.pdbx_description
1 polymer ?
#
loop_
_entity_poly.entity_id
_entity_poly.type
_entity_poly.pdbx_seq_one_letter_code
_entity_poly.pdbx_strand_id
1 'polypeptide(L)'
;MSSKVRSLCEAAALVKDGDHLGLSGFAVARNAIAFSHELIRQGRRDLTISQAIVGMDADILVGAGCVKHLVYGGGSLDRFGLVEHINRAYEQKRIVAESYSSLAVCFRYLAGALGVPFMPIKSLLGSDILKRLYEIAPDSVREMDC
;
A
#
# COMPACT_ATOMS: atom_id res chain seq x y z
N MET A 1 19.99 27.12 -3.42
CA MET A 1 18.92 26.10 -3.41
C MET A 1 19.59 24.74 -3.27
N SER A 2 19.26 23.95 -2.24
CA SER A 2 19.79 22.59 -2.15
C SER A 2 19.16 21.73 -3.25
N SER A 3 19.97 20.89 -3.91
CA SER A 3 19.48 19.93 -4.91
C SER A 3 18.47 18.98 -4.27
N LYS A 4 17.35 18.71 -4.95
CA LYS A 4 16.39 17.66 -4.58
C LYS A 4 16.84 16.26 -5.02
N VAL A 5 17.88 16.20 -5.86
CA VAL A 5 18.45 14.93 -6.33
C VAL A 5 19.27 14.32 -5.20
N ARG A 6 18.98 13.07 -4.88
CA ARG A 6 19.66 12.27 -3.86
C ARG A 6 20.11 10.95 -4.46
N SER A 7 21.15 10.37 -3.89
CA SER A 7 21.47 8.97 -4.16
C SER A 7 20.36 8.06 -3.63
N LEU A 8 20.26 6.85 -4.14
CA LEU A 8 19.29 5.85 -3.69
C LEU A 8 19.42 5.57 -2.19
N CYS A 9 20.66 5.45 -1.72
CA CYS A 9 20.97 5.23 -0.32
C CYS A 9 20.48 6.38 0.58
N GLU A 10 20.77 7.63 0.19
CA GLU A 10 20.30 8.81 0.92
C GLU A 10 18.78 8.94 0.92
N ALA A 11 18.13 8.62 -0.21
CA ALA A 11 16.69 8.66 -0.32
C ALA A 11 16.02 7.62 0.61
N ALA A 12 16.53 6.39 0.62
CA ALA A 12 16.01 5.34 1.50
C ALA A 12 16.32 5.60 2.99
N ALA A 13 17.40 6.33 3.30
CA ALA A 13 17.73 6.73 4.66
C ALA A 13 16.75 7.75 5.27
N LEU A 14 15.98 8.45 4.43
CA LEU A 14 14.91 9.35 4.90
C LEU A 14 13.72 8.59 5.49
N VAL A 15 13.51 7.34 5.04
CA VAL A 15 12.44 6.48 5.56
C VAL A 15 12.82 5.94 6.93
N LYS A 16 11.92 6.05 7.87
CA LYS A 16 12.07 5.53 9.24
C LYS A 16 11.20 4.30 9.45
N ASP A 17 11.55 3.50 10.44
CA ASP A 17 10.69 2.41 10.88
C ASP A 17 9.33 2.95 11.33
N GLY A 18 8.26 2.27 10.92
CA GLY A 18 6.89 2.69 11.16
C GLY A 18 6.33 3.73 10.19
N ASP A 19 7.11 4.25 9.24
CA ASP A 19 6.61 5.23 8.26
C ASP A 19 5.55 4.62 7.34
N HIS A 20 4.67 5.51 6.85
CA HIS A 20 3.67 5.19 5.84
C HIS A 20 4.16 5.65 4.46
N LEU A 21 4.38 4.70 3.57
CA LEU A 21 4.84 4.94 2.21
C LEU A 21 3.72 4.72 1.19
N GLY A 22 3.45 5.72 0.38
CA GLY A 22 2.65 5.59 -0.84
C GLY A 22 3.54 5.11 -1.98
N LEU A 23 3.26 3.94 -2.53
CA LEU A 23 3.94 3.43 -3.71
C LEU A 23 3.07 3.63 -4.96
N SER A 24 3.71 3.89 -6.08
CA SER A 24 3.07 3.96 -7.39
C SER A 24 3.44 2.73 -8.23
N GLY A 25 2.84 2.62 -9.40
CA GLY A 25 3.03 1.48 -10.27
C GLY A 25 1.77 0.63 -10.40
N PHE A 26 1.86 -0.39 -11.23
CA PHE A 26 0.76 -1.31 -11.49
C PHE A 26 1.35 -2.68 -11.81
N ALA A 27 1.02 -3.68 -11.01
CA ALA A 27 1.51 -5.06 -11.17
C ALA A 27 3.05 -5.14 -11.30
N VAL A 28 3.57 -5.28 -12.51
CA VAL A 28 5.01 -5.32 -12.79
C VAL A 28 5.55 -4.05 -13.45
N ALA A 29 4.67 -3.07 -13.70
CA ALA A 29 5.03 -1.86 -14.43
C ALA A 29 5.25 -0.67 -13.49
N ARG A 30 6.35 0.06 -13.70
CA ARG A 30 6.70 1.31 -12.99
C ARG A 30 6.82 1.16 -11.47
N ASN A 31 7.18 0.00 -10.99
CA ASN A 31 7.44 -0.26 -9.58
C ASN A 31 8.79 0.29 -9.14
N ALA A 32 8.88 0.75 -7.90
CA ALA A 32 10.09 1.31 -7.31
C ALA A 32 11.06 0.21 -6.79
N ILE A 33 11.39 -0.79 -7.64
CA ILE A 33 12.11 -2.01 -7.23
C ILE A 33 13.48 -1.70 -6.60
N ALA A 34 14.28 -0.84 -7.22
CA ALA A 34 15.59 -0.49 -6.68
C ALA A 34 15.47 0.16 -5.29
N PHE A 35 14.47 1.01 -5.09
CA PHE A 35 14.19 1.64 -3.80
C PHE A 35 13.74 0.63 -2.76
N SER A 36 12.88 -0.32 -3.12
CA SER A 36 12.45 -1.41 -2.25
C SER A 36 13.62 -2.28 -1.80
N HIS A 37 14.52 -2.65 -2.72
CA HIS A 37 15.74 -3.37 -2.34
C HIS A 37 16.62 -2.56 -1.39
N GLU A 38 16.74 -1.26 -1.59
CA GLU A 38 17.54 -0.42 -0.70
C GLU A 38 16.92 -0.29 0.70
N LEU A 39 15.58 -0.20 0.82
CA LEU A 39 14.90 -0.26 2.12
C LEU A 39 15.16 -1.57 2.85
N ILE A 40 15.12 -2.69 2.12
CA ILE A 40 15.46 -4.02 2.66
C ILE A 40 16.91 -4.06 3.14
N ARG A 41 17.85 -3.57 2.32
CA ARG A 41 19.29 -3.53 2.64
C ARG A 41 19.58 -2.69 3.89
N GLN A 42 18.83 -1.59 4.08
CA GLN A 42 18.93 -0.74 5.28
C GLN A 42 18.16 -1.30 6.49
N GLY A 43 17.47 -2.43 6.34
CA GLY A 43 16.77 -3.11 7.43
C GLY A 43 15.54 -2.37 7.93
N ARG A 44 14.85 -1.59 7.07
CA ARG A 44 13.63 -0.86 7.45
C ARG A 44 12.52 -1.84 7.84
N ARG A 45 11.75 -1.48 8.88
CA ARG A 45 10.75 -2.36 9.47
C ARG A 45 9.47 -1.62 9.84
N ASP A 46 8.44 -2.42 10.10
CA ASP A 46 7.13 -1.96 10.57
C ASP A 46 6.45 -0.95 9.65
N LEU A 47 6.83 -0.92 8.38
CA LEU A 47 6.29 0.02 7.40
C LEU A 47 4.80 -0.22 7.15
N THR A 48 4.07 0.87 6.94
CA THR A 48 2.76 0.86 6.30
C THR A 48 2.95 1.17 4.82
N ILE A 49 2.47 0.28 3.95
CA ILE A 49 2.50 0.51 2.50
C ILE A 49 1.09 0.76 2.00
N SER A 50 0.91 1.79 1.20
CA SER A 50 -0.33 1.99 0.44
C SER A 50 -0.05 2.03 -1.05
N GLN A 51 -0.86 1.30 -1.83
CA GLN A 51 -0.74 1.20 -3.29
C GLN A 51 -2.08 0.81 -3.92
N ALA A 52 -2.48 1.47 -5.00
CA ALA A 52 -3.77 1.18 -5.63
C ALA A 52 -3.83 -0.25 -6.19
N ILE A 53 -2.77 -0.69 -6.85
CA ILE A 53 -2.58 -2.08 -7.31
C ILE A 53 -1.18 -2.50 -6.91
N VAL A 54 -1.09 -3.34 -5.88
CA VAL A 54 0.20 -3.83 -5.42
C VAL A 54 0.86 -4.75 -6.45
N GLY A 55 2.16 -4.61 -6.54
CA GLY A 55 2.98 -5.35 -7.48
C GLY A 55 4.25 -5.87 -6.84
N MET A 56 5.29 -6.02 -7.65
CA MET A 56 6.55 -6.62 -7.25
C MET A 56 7.24 -5.84 -6.12
N ASP A 57 7.18 -4.51 -6.12
CA ASP A 57 7.81 -3.66 -5.10
C ASP A 57 7.24 -3.90 -3.69
N ALA A 58 5.90 -3.92 -3.56
CA ALA A 58 5.25 -4.21 -2.29
C ALA A 58 5.45 -5.68 -1.89
N ASP A 59 5.37 -6.61 -2.86
CA ASP A 59 5.50 -8.05 -2.60
C ASP A 59 6.88 -8.41 -2.01
N ILE A 60 7.98 -7.87 -2.57
CA ILE A 60 9.33 -8.11 -2.02
C ILE A 60 9.53 -7.47 -0.65
N LEU A 61 8.95 -6.28 -0.39
CA LEU A 61 9.02 -5.65 0.93
C LEU A 61 8.30 -6.48 1.99
N VAL A 62 7.13 -7.04 1.66
CA VAL A 62 6.39 -7.95 2.55
C VAL A 62 7.18 -9.25 2.74
N GLY A 63 7.73 -9.81 1.68
CA GLY A 63 8.55 -11.02 1.72
C GLY A 63 9.78 -10.88 2.63
N ALA A 64 10.42 -9.72 2.61
CA ALA A 64 11.56 -9.38 3.46
C ALA A 64 11.19 -9.03 4.91
N GLY A 65 9.89 -8.97 5.26
CA GLY A 65 9.43 -8.63 6.60
C GLY A 65 9.55 -7.15 6.96
N CYS A 66 9.60 -6.27 5.96
CA CYS A 66 9.66 -4.83 6.17
C CYS A 66 8.29 -4.20 6.48
N VAL A 67 7.20 -4.88 6.10
CA VAL A 67 5.84 -4.34 6.15
C VAL A 67 5.05 -4.96 7.29
N LYS A 68 4.38 -4.11 8.05
CA LYS A 68 3.42 -4.49 9.10
C LYS A 68 1.98 -4.29 8.64
N HIS A 69 1.72 -3.24 7.86
CA HIS A 69 0.39 -2.87 7.43
C HIS A 69 0.36 -2.58 5.93
N LEU A 70 -0.63 -3.13 5.23
CA LEU A 70 -0.82 -2.96 3.79
C LEU A 70 -2.21 -2.43 3.49
N VAL A 71 -2.29 -1.31 2.76
CA VAL A 71 -3.52 -0.67 2.28
C VAL A 71 -3.54 -0.74 0.77
N TYR A 72 -4.45 -1.50 0.17
CA TYR A 72 -4.39 -1.77 -1.26
C TYR A 72 -5.75 -2.01 -1.89
N GLY A 73 -5.81 -1.85 -3.21
CA GLY A 73 -7.04 -2.03 -4.00
C GLY A 73 -7.06 -3.31 -4.83
N GLY A 74 -6.07 -4.15 -4.68
CA GLY A 74 -5.86 -5.38 -5.41
C GLY A 74 -4.39 -5.60 -5.72
N GLY A 75 -4.01 -6.77 -6.24
CA GLY A 75 -2.62 -7.06 -6.53
C GLY A 75 -2.42 -8.26 -7.45
N SER A 76 -1.43 -8.17 -8.32
CA SER A 76 -0.98 -9.29 -9.14
C SER A 76 0.41 -8.99 -9.70
N LEU A 77 1.07 -10.01 -10.21
CA LEU A 77 2.27 -9.88 -11.04
C LEU A 77 1.92 -10.03 -12.53
N ASP A 78 0.67 -9.70 -12.89
CA ASP A 78 0.12 -9.82 -14.24
C ASP A 78 0.27 -11.26 -14.76
N ARG A 79 0.81 -11.46 -15.96
CA ARG A 79 1.03 -12.79 -16.55
C ARG A 79 1.99 -13.69 -15.75
N PHE A 80 2.68 -13.15 -14.77
CA PHE A 80 3.64 -13.90 -13.94
C PHE A 80 3.00 -14.50 -12.67
N GLY A 81 1.71 -14.21 -12.42
CA GLY A 81 0.94 -14.82 -11.32
C GLY A 81 0.53 -13.84 -10.23
N LEU A 82 0.39 -14.37 -9.02
CA LEU A 82 -0.08 -13.63 -7.86
C LEU A 82 1.08 -13.04 -7.06
N VAL A 83 0.75 -12.13 -6.16
CA VAL A 83 1.67 -11.55 -5.15
C VAL A 83 1.85 -12.53 -3.99
N GLU A 84 2.68 -13.53 -4.17
CA GLU A 84 2.77 -14.71 -3.31
C GLU A 84 3.27 -14.40 -1.89
N HIS A 85 4.18 -13.44 -1.74
CA HIS A 85 4.67 -13.04 -0.41
C HIS A 85 3.59 -12.34 0.39
N ILE A 86 2.78 -11.49 -0.25
CA ILE A 86 1.64 -10.81 0.36
C ILE A 86 0.58 -11.83 0.78
N ASN A 87 0.19 -12.74 -0.12
CA ASN A 87 -0.81 -13.78 0.16
C ASN A 87 -0.38 -14.64 1.35
N ARG A 88 0.84 -15.14 1.32
CA ARG A 88 1.39 -15.96 2.41
C ARG A 88 1.49 -15.20 3.74
N ALA A 89 1.91 -13.94 3.70
CA ALA A 89 2.00 -13.11 4.90
C ALA A 89 0.63 -12.83 5.51
N TYR A 90 -0.39 -12.62 4.67
CA TYR A 90 -1.77 -12.45 5.08
C TYR A 90 -2.35 -13.72 5.73
N GLU A 91 -2.20 -14.88 5.08
CA GLU A 91 -2.65 -16.18 5.60
C GLU A 91 -1.99 -16.51 6.95
N GLN A 92 -0.70 -16.21 7.09
CA GLN A 92 0.07 -16.40 8.32
C GLN A 92 -0.17 -15.30 9.37
N LYS A 93 -1.06 -14.33 9.11
CA LYS A 93 -1.36 -13.20 10.01
C LYS A 93 -0.12 -12.39 10.40
N ARG A 94 0.89 -12.33 9.53
CA ARG A 94 2.11 -11.55 9.76
C ARG A 94 1.95 -10.07 9.42
N ILE A 95 0.96 -9.74 8.60
CA ILE A 95 0.60 -8.36 8.25
C ILE A 95 -0.88 -8.12 8.48
N VAL A 96 -1.25 -6.88 8.74
CA VAL A 96 -2.63 -6.39 8.63
C VAL A 96 -2.82 -5.89 7.20
N ALA A 97 -3.83 -6.40 6.51
CA ALA A 97 -4.10 -6.04 5.12
C ALA A 97 -5.51 -5.46 4.99
N GLU A 98 -5.59 -4.16 4.70
CA GLU A 98 -6.82 -3.45 4.37
C GLU A 98 -7.04 -3.49 2.87
N SER A 99 -7.96 -4.34 2.42
CA SER A 99 -8.34 -4.43 1.02
C SER A 99 -9.47 -3.44 0.69
N TYR A 100 -9.28 -2.66 -0.35
CA TYR A 100 -10.26 -1.72 -0.91
C TYR A 100 -10.52 -2.05 -2.37
N SER A 101 -11.37 -1.26 -3.04
CA SER A 101 -11.30 -1.19 -4.50
C SER A 101 -10.13 -0.28 -4.92
N SER A 102 -9.56 -0.54 -6.11
CA SER A 102 -8.49 0.32 -6.65
C SER A 102 -8.94 1.78 -6.74
N LEU A 103 -10.21 2.02 -7.10
CA LEU A 103 -10.82 3.35 -7.13
C LEU A 103 -10.82 3.99 -5.74
N ALA A 104 -11.20 3.25 -4.70
CA ALA A 104 -11.22 3.76 -3.33
C ALA A 104 -9.82 4.20 -2.87
N VAL A 105 -8.78 3.43 -3.16
CA VAL A 105 -7.39 3.81 -2.84
C VAL A 105 -6.97 5.08 -3.60
N CYS A 106 -7.30 5.18 -4.90
CA CYS A 106 -7.04 6.39 -5.67
C CYS A 106 -7.74 7.62 -5.09
N PHE A 107 -9.00 7.48 -4.66
CA PHE A 107 -9.73 8.58 -4.04
C PHE A 107 -9.19 8.95 -2.66
N ARG A 108 -8.63 8.02 -1.89
CA ARG A 108 -7.91 8.33 -0.65
C ARG A 108 -6.70 9.23 -0.92
N TYR A 109 -5.90 8.92 -1.96
CA TYR A 109 -4.81 9.81 -2.37
C TYR A 109 -5.31 11.17 -2.86
N LEU A 110 -6.41 11.21 -3.61
CA LEU A 110 -7.00 12.45 -4.09
C LEU A 110 -7.51 13.31 -2.91
N ALA A 111 -8.16 12.70 -1.92
CA ALA A 111 -8.58 13.39 -0.70
C ALA A 111 -7.39 14.06 0.00
N GLY A 112 -6.28 13.32 0.17
CA GLY A 112 -5.05 13.88 0.73
C GLY A 112 -4.46 15.01 -0.10
N ALA A 113 -4.46 14.88 -1.43
CA ALA A 113 -3.97 15.92 -2.33
C ALA A 113 -4.83 17.21 -2.28
N LEU A 114 -6.14 17.07 -2.10
CA LEU A 114 -7.10 18.20 -1.99
C LEU A 114 -7.21 18.76 -0.57
N GLY A 115 -6.62 18.08 0.43
CA GLY A 115 -6.75 18.46 1.83
C GLY A 115 -8.14 18.28 2.42
N VAL A 116 -8.94 17.35 1.85
CA VAL A 116 -10.27 17.03 2.37
C VAL A 116 -10.22 15.75 3.22
N PRO A 117 -11.06 15.63 4.27
CA PRO A 117 -10.99 14.52 5.21
C PRO A 117 -11.51 13.19 4.63
N PHE A 118 -12.35 13.22 3.61
CA PHE A 118 -12.92 12.04 2.96
C PHE A 118 -13.38 12.34 1.53
N MET A 119 -13.59 11.28 0.74
CA MET A 119 -14.20 11.34 -0.60
C MET A 119 -15.40 10.40 -0.66
N PRO A 120 -16.60 10.87 -1.05
CA PRO A 120 -17.76 10.01 -1.24
C PRO A 120 -17.58 9.15 -2.49
N ILE A 121 -17.76 7.84 -2.36
CA ILE A 121 -17.69 6.88 -3.46
C ILE A 121 -18.77 5.81 -3.29
N LYS A 122 -19.17 5.18 -4.39
CA LYS A 122 -20.14 4.06 -4.39
C LYS A 122 -19.50 2.69 -4.64
N SER A 123 -18.18 2.64 -4.91
CA SER A 123 -17.51 1.43 -5.41
C SER A 123 -17.46 0.27 -4.42
N LEU A 124 -17.64 0.51 -3.13
CA LEU A 124 -17.60 -0.52 -2.09
C LEU A 124 -18.99 -0.95 -1.61
N LEU A 125 -20.04 -0.21 -1.94
CA LEU A 125 -21.40 -0.47 -1.44
C LEU A 125 -21.88 -1.88 -1.83
N GLY A 126 -22.44 -2.59 -0.83
CA GLY A 126 -22.97 -3.94 -1.00
C GLY A 126 -21.92 -5.04 -1.20
N SER A 127 -20.62 -4.73 -1.05
CA SER A 127 -19.54 -5.72 -1.19
C SER A 127 -19.10 -6.32 0.14
N ASP A 128 -18.55 -7.52 0.09
CA ASP A 128 -17.92 -8.15 1.25
C ASP A 128 -16.63 -7.45 1.67
N ILE A 129 -16.00 -6.70 0.75
CA ILE A 129 -14.85 -5.84 1.06
C ILE A 129 -15.26 -4.79 2.11
N LEU A 130 -16.40 -4.11 1.91
CA LEU A 130 -16.89 -3.10 2.86
C LEU A 130 -17.18 -3.72 4.23
N LYS A 131 -17.83 -4.88 4.26
CA LYS A 131 -18.09 -5.61 5.52
C LYS A 131 -16.78 -5.90 6.27
N ARG A 132 -15.77 -6.38 5.53
CA ARG A 132 -14.45 -6.69 6.11
C ARG A 132 -13.74 -5.44 6.62
N LEU A 133 -13.86 -4.30 5.94
CA LEU A 133 -13.27 -3.04 6.38
C LEU A 133 -13.88 -2.56 7.71
N TYR A 134 -15.18 -2.73 7.93
CA TYR A 134 -15.80 -2.42 9.23
C TYR A 134 -15.23 -3.25 10.39
N GLU A 135 -14.76 -4.47 10.11
CA GLU A 135 -14.14 -5.33 11.14
C GLU A 135 -12.70 -4.91 11.47
N ILE A 136 -11.89 -4.57 10.45
CA ILE A 136 -10.43 -4.39 10.61
C ILE A 136 -9.99 -2.93 10.66
N ALA A 137 -10.76 -2.01 10.07
CA ALA A 137 -10.46 -0.59 9.97
C ALA A 137 -11.75 0.26 9.98
N PRO A 138 -12.56 0.21 11.06
CA PRO A 138 -13.89 0.83 11.10
C PRO A 138 -13.86 2.35 10.88
N ASP A 139 -12.77 3.01 11.26
CA ASP A 139 -12.62 4.46 11.09
C ASP A 139 -12.23 4.88 9.67
N SER A 140 -11.89 3.91 8.82
CA SER A 140 -11.40 4.19 7.45
C SER A 140 -12.51 4.34 6.41
N VAL A 141 -13.72 3.87 6.73
CA VAL A 141 -14.89 3.87 5.85
C VAL A 141 -16.16 4.21 6.65
N ARG A 142 -17.08 4.92 6.01
CA ARG A 142 -18.39 5.24 6.60
C ARG A 142 -19.46 5.26 5.51
N GLU A 143 -20.57 4.58 5.75
CA GLU A 143 -21.77 4.74 4.92
C GLU A 143 -22.50 6.02 5.30
N MET A 144 -23.00 6.72 4.28
CA MET A 144 -23.80 7.92 4.43
C MET A 144 -24.99 7.84 3.48
N ASP A 145 -26.15 8.22 3.96
CA ASP A 145 -27.34 8.41 3.12
C ASP A 145 -27.15 9.64 2.23
N CYS A 146 -27.43 9.49 0.94
CA CYS A 146 -27.31 10.55 -0.08
C CYS A 146 -28.70 10.90 -0.61
#